data_c04a63e378d8baf7df849c1b7aabb0e0
#
_entry.id   c04a63e378d8baf7df849c1b7aabb0e0
#
_cell.length_a   1.000
_cell.length_b   1.000
_cell.length_c   1.000
_cell.angle_alpha   90.00
_cell.angle_beta   90.00
_cell.angle_gamma   90.00
#
_symmetry.space_group_name_H-M   'P 1'
#
loop_
_entity.id
_entity.type
_entity.pdbx_description
1 polymer ?
#
loop_
_entity_poly.entity_id
_entity_poly.type
_entity_poly.pdbx_seq_one_letter_code
_entity_poly.pdbx_strand_id
1 'polypeptide(L)'
;MRSIHAMFGAMAALALCANAQTPLTTELVASGLSNPLFVTHAENDDSRIFIVEQRSSTTGRIRVFDLNTNTLLATPFLSISPVSTGSEQGLLGLALHPDYLTNGYFWVYYTNSGGTTVIARYRAAGSPATSNLADPASVQTVLTIAQPFSNHNGGWMGFGPDGYLYIATGDGGSGGDPGNRAQDTTAQLLGKMLRIDVDGVDNVPGNADDDGFPADPNRLYSIPPTNPFVADANDDEIWAYGLRNHWRNSFDRETGDLWIADVGQNNWEEINVQPATVASARNYGWRCYEGNTSFNTAGCASPITMTFPVQVYNHSTDGFSCSVTGGYVYRGPICDLRGTYFFADYCSNRIKSFRYTGSVTDFTDRTAELEPAGAPSIGSITSFGEDNRGNLYIVDQGGEVFRVVAAGGLPGDYNGDTIVDVLDVLDFMDDFGTCENLPAPCGSFGDPDRNGDTVIDVLDFLDFIDAFGQTFCP
;
A
#
# COMPACT_ATOMS: atom_id res chain seq x y z
N MET A 1 21.94 68.91 31.42
CA MET A 1 21.30 68.28 30.30
C MET A 1 22.10 67.02 29.98
N ARG A 2 21.69 65.91 30.49
CA ARG A 2 22.29 64.55 30.15
C ARG A 2 21.17 63.65 29.72
N SER A 3 21.17 63.22 28.45
CA SER A 3 20.28 62.26 27.87
C SER A 3 20.62 60.87 28.37
N ILE A 4 19.65 60.19 28.95
CA ILE A 4 19.70 58.79 29.30
C ILE A 4 19.08 58.03 28.14
N HIS A 5 19.89 57.22 27.40
CA HIS A 5 19.41 56.28 26.44
C HIS A 5 19.10 54.98 27.17
N ALA A 6 17.83 54.63 27.27
CA ALA A 6 17.38 53.31 27.73
C ALA A 6 17.50 52.31 26.55
N MET A 7 18.40 51.36 26.68
CA MET A 7 18.46 50.16 25.83
C MET A 7 17.35 49.22 26.27
N PHE A 8 16.30 49.07 25.46
CA PHE A 8 15.39 47.93 25.54
C PHE A 8 16.00 46.75 24.79
N GLY A 9 16.52 45.78 25.54
CA GLY A 9 16.87 44.47 25.00
C GLY A 9 15.58 43.67 24.77
N ALA A 10 15.21 43.48 23.52
CA ALA A 10 14.18 42.53 23.14
C ALA A 10 14.76 41.12 23.28
N MET A 11 14.42 40.42 24.35
CA MET A 11 14.55 38.95 24.41
C MET A 11 13.51 38.35 23.44
N ALA A 12 13.95 37.94 22.26
CA ALA A 12 13.18 37.07 21.41
C ALA A 12 13.11 35.72 22.11
N ALA A 13 12.00 35.41 22.75
CA ALA A 13 11.66 34.07 23.15
C ALA A 13 11.39 33.29 21.86
N LEU A 14 12.35 32.44 21.41
CA LEU A 14 12.05 31.37 20.49
C LEU A 14 11.09 30.41 21.21
N ALA A 15 9.81 30.58 21.00
CA ALA A 15 8.84 29.51 21.23
C ALA A 15 9.19 28.43 20.23
N LEU A 16 9.84 27.35 20.69
CA LEU A 16 9.78 26.07 20.01
C LEU A 16 8.29 25.65 20.04
N CYS A 17 7.55 25.99 19.00
CA CYS A 17 6.34 25.27 18.68
C CYS A 17 6.81 23.84 18.38
N ALA A 18 6.69 22.95 19.36
CA ALA A 18 6.60 21.54 19.06
C ALA A 18 5.36 21.42 18.15
N ASN A 19 5.57 21.27 16.84
CA ASN A 19 4.48 20.99 15.92
C ASN A 19 3.78 19.75 16.44
N ALA A 20 2.61 19.90 17.03
CA ALA A 20 1.77 18.78 17.40
C ALA A 20 1.43 18.08 16.09
N GLN A 21 1.67 16.78 16.01
CA GLN A 21 1.32 16.00 14.83
C GLN A 21 -0.18 16.16 14.57
N THR A 22 -0.58 16.30 13.31
CA THR A 22 -1.99 16.38 12.90
C THR A 22 -2.77 15.20 13.48
N PRO A 23 -3.82 15.43 14.29
CA PRO A 23 -4.67 14.35 14.76
C PRO A 23 -5.37 13.66 13.59
N LEU A 24 -5.48 12.34 13.66
CA LEU A 24 -6.07 11.53 12.59
C LEU A 24 -7.43 10.98 12.98
N THR A 25 -8.21 10.66 11.98
CA THR A 25 -9.43 9.86 12.07
C THR A 25 -9.59 9.05 10.79
N THR A 26 -10.70 8.32 10.67
CA THR A 26 -11.05 7.60 9.44
C THR A 26 -12.44 7.97 8.96
N GLU A 27 -12.61 7.90 7.65
CA GLU A 27 -13.91 8.00 6.96
C GLU A 27 -14.26 6.67 6.33
N LEU A 28 -15.51 6.23 6.48
CA LEU A 28 -16.03 5.06 5.78
C LEU A 28 -16.24 5.39 4.30
N VAL A 29 -15.48 4.72 3.44
CA VAL A 29 -15.53 4.90 1.98
C VAL A 29 -16.52 3.90 1.36
N ALA A 30 -16.36 2.61 1.66
CA ALA A 30 -17.21 1.57 1.11
C ALA A 30 -17.56 0.54 2.17
N SER A 31 -18.74 -0.08 2.04
CA SER A 31 -19.22 -1.16 2.90
C SER A 31 -19.99 -2.22 2.11
N GLY A 32 -20.26 -3.37 2.73
CA GLY A 32 -20.99 -4.48 2.11
C GLY A 32 -20.18 -5.26 1.08
N LEU A 33 -18.86 -5.15 1.12
CA LEU A 33 -17.94 -5.93 0.30
C LEU A 33 -17.81 -7.37 0.82
N SER A 34 -17.38 -8.30 -0.04
CA SER A 34 -17.23 -9.72 0.32
C SER A 34 -15.77 -10.06 0.56
N ASN A 35 -15.33 -10.02 1.82
CA ASN A 35 -13.93 -10.25 2.21
C ASN A 35 -12.95 -9.41 1.37
N PRO A 36 -12.98 -8.09 1.46
CA PRO A 36 -12.05 -7.26 0.72
C PRO A 36 -10.62 -7.47 1.23
N LEU A 37 -9.66 -7.48 0.30
CA LEU A 37 -8.26 -7.77 0.60
C LEU A 37 -7.29 -6.71 0.13
N PHE A 38 -7.67 -5.84 -0.78
CA PHE A 38 -6.73 -4.89 -1.36
C PHE A 38 -7.44 -3.71 -2.00
N VAL A 39 -6.83 -2.54 -1.92
CA VAL A 39 -7.22 -1.31 -2.63
C VAL A 39 -6.04 -0.82 -3.44
N THR A 40 -6.28 -0.42 -4.68
CA THR A 40 -5.29 0.17 -5.57
C THR A 40 -5.95 1.12 -6.56
N HIS A 41 -5.14 1.84 -7.33
CA HIS A 41 -5.58 2.80 -8.35
C HIS A 41 -4.80 2.62 -9.64
N ALA A 42 -5.27 3.21 -10.72
CA ALA A 42 -4.48 3.41 -11.92
C ALA A 42 -3.67 4.71 -11.78
N GLU A 43 -2.44 4.70 -12.26
CA GLU A 43 -1.61 5.90 -12.28
C GLU A 43 -2.30 7.03 -13.08
N ASN A 44 -2.31 8.23 -12.54
CA ASN A 44 -2.98 9.41 -13.09
C ASN A 44 -4.53 9.31 -13.17
N ASP A 45 -5.17 8.41 -12.40
CA ASP A 45 -6.62 8.32 -12.28
C ASP A 45 -7.10 8.80 -10.91
N ASP A 46 -7.53 10.05 -10.82
CA ASP A 46 -8.10 10.64 -9.60
C ASP A 46 -9.58 10.33 -9.40
N SER A 47 -10.21 9.63 -10.37
CA SER A 47 -11.66 9.44 -10.38
C SER A 47 -12.13 8.19 -9.65
N ARG A 48 -11.27 7.19 -9.43
CA ARG A 48 -11.70 5.89 -8.90
C ARG A 48 -10.56 5.10 -8.26
N ILE A 49 -10.97 4.21 -7.36
CA ILE A 49 -10.13 3.14 -6.81
C ILE A 49 -10.72 1.78 -7.13
N PHE A 50 -9.86 0.77 -7.17
CA PHE A 50 -10.23 -0.63 -7.40
C PHE A 50 -10.06 -1.41 -6.11
N ILE A 51 -11.09 -2.18 -5.74
CA ILE A 51 -11.13 -2.97 -4.50
C ILE A 51 -11.21 -4.45 -4.87
N VAL A 52 -10.27 -5.24 -4.37
CA VAL A 52 -10.24 -6.70 -4.57
C VAL A 52 -11.05 -7.37 -3.47
N GLU A 53 -12.09 -8.09 -3.84
CA GLU A 53 -12.84 -9.02 -2.99
C GLU A 53 -12.27 -10.44 -3.18
N GLN A 54 -11.78 -11.05 -2.09
CA GLN A 54 -11.16 -12.40 -2.12
C GLN A 54 -12.06 -13.41 -2.80
N ARG A 55 -13.27 -13.53 -2.29
CA ARG A 55 -14.33 -14.38 -2.85
C ARG A 55 -15.68 -14.19 -2.13
N SER A 56 -16.73 -14.46 -2.88
CA SER A 56 -18.05 -14.83 -2.37
C SER A 56 -18.38 -16.19 -2.93
N SER A 57 -18.44 -17.23 -2.10
CA SER A 57 -18.42 -18.64 -2.53
C SER A 57 -17.14 -18.93 -3.33
N THR A 58 -17.23 -19.24 -4.62
CA THR A 58 -16.11 -19.53 -5.53
C THR A 58 -15.79 -18.38 -6.49
N THR A 59 -16.32 -17.19 -6.27
CA THR A 59 -16.14 -16.05 -7.19
C THR A 59 -15.38 -14.92 -6.51
N GLY A 60 -14.18 -14.64 -6.98
CA GLY A 60 -13.45 -13.41 -6.67
C GLY A 60 -13.94 -12.25 -7.54
N ARG A 61 -13.91 -11.02 -7.01
CA ARG A 61 -14.36 -9.82 -7.75
C ARG A 61 -13.39 -8.67 -7.59
N ILE A 62 -13.34 -7.83 -8.61
CA ILE A 62 -12.76 -6.49 -8.51
C ILE A 62 -13.93 -5.51 -8.54
N ARG A 63 -14.04 -4.65 -7.55
CA ARG A 63 -15.05 -3.60 -7.45
C ARG A 63 -14.43 -2.25 -7.79
N VAL A 64 -15.25 -1.32 -8.23
CA VAL A 64 -14.84 0.08 -8.44
C VAL A 64 -15.60 0.96 -7.47
N PHE A 65 -14.89 1.82 -6.79
CA PHE A 65 -15.44 2.95 -6.06
C PHE A 65 -15.14 4.24 -6.83
N ASP A 66 -16.17 4.97 -7.18
CA ASP A 66 -16.08 6.25 -7.89
C ASP A 66 -15.86 7.35 -6.85
N LEU A 67 -14.71 8.00 -6.90
CA LEU A 67 -14.29 9.04 -5.96
C LEU A 67 -15.03 10.37 -6.17
N ASN A 68 -15.49 10.64 -7.41
CA ASN A 68 -16.22 11.88 -7.71
C ASN A 68 -17.65 11.85 -7.15
N THR A 69 -18.26 10.67 -7.11
CA THR A 69 -19.65 10.50 -6.64
C THR A 69 -19.74 9.85 -5.26
N ASN A 70 -18.59 9.49 -4.66
CA ASN A 70 -18.51 8.72 -3.43
C ASN A 70 -19.39 7.45 -3.45
N THR A 71 -19.31 6.67 -4.55
CA THR A 71 -20.22 5.55 -4.77
C THR A 71 -19.49 4.26 -5.13
N LEU A 72 -19.77 3.19 -4.38
CA LEU A 72 -19.39 1.83 -4.77
C LEU A 72 -20.28 1.37 -5.93
N LEU A 73 -19.70 1.16 -7.11
CA LEU A 73 -20.47 0.77 -8.29
C LEU A 73 -21.08 -0.63 -8.11
N ALA A 74 -22.34 -0.78 -8.48
CA ALA A 74 -23.10 -2.02 -8.29
C ALA A 74 -22.53 -3.19 -9.12
N THR A 75 -22.09 -2.91 -10.36
CA THR A 75 -21.51 -3.93 -11.24
C THR A 75 -20.01 -4.09 -10.95
N PRO A 76 -19.51 -5.31 -10.67
CA PRO A 76 -18.09 -5.55 -10.54
C PRO A 76 -17.32 -5.19 -11.83
N PHE A 77 -16.12 -4.67 -11.71
CA PHE A 77 -15.19 -4.46 -12.82
C PHE A 77 -14.81 -5.77 -13.51
N LEU A 78 -14.48 -6.79 -12.69
CA LEU A 78 -14.20 -8.16 -13.15
C LEU A 78 -14.73 -9.16 -12.12
N SER A 79 -15.18 -10.33 -12.60
CA SER A 79 -15.49 -11.50 -11.78
C SER A 79 -14.72 -12.71 -12.31
N ILE A 80 -14.01 -13.41 -11.43
CA ILE A 80 -13.22 -14.61 -11.75
C ILE A 80 -13.82 -15.80 -11.00
N SER A 81 -14.24 -16.83 -11.74
CA SER A 81 -14.87 -18.04 -11.19
C SER A 81 -14.57 -19.25 -12.07
N PRO A 82 -14.24 -20.41 -11.47
CA PRO A 82 -14.08 -20.62 -10.04
C PRO A 82 -12.67 -20.30 -9.54
N VAL A 83 -12.59 -19.65 -8.38
CA VAL A 83 -11.36 -19.55 -7.59
C VAL A 83 -11.39 -20.57 -6.45
N SER A 84 -10.23 -20.89 -5.87
CA SER A 84 -10.12 -21.79 -4.72
C SER A 84 -10.80 -21.21 -3.48
N THR A 85 -11.26 -22.09 -2.58
CA THR A 85 -11.91 -21.75 -1.31
C THR A 85 -11.05 -22.11 -0.09
N GLY A 86 -9.78 -22.47 -0.28
CA GLY A 86 -8.83 -22.67 0.81
C GLY A 86 -8.67 -21.41 1.66
N SER A 87 -8.10 -21.50 2.86
CA SER A 87 -8.11 -20.42 3.85
C SER A 87 -7.58 -19.09 3.32
N GLU A 88 -6.37 -19.09 2.76
CA GLU A 88 -5.72 -17.90 2.20
C GLU A 88 -5.90 -17.79 0.68
N GLN A 89 -6.67 -18.67 0.06
CA GLN A 89 -6.84 -18.79 -1.38
C GLN A 89 -8.04 -17.98 -1.88
N GLY A 90 -8.04 -17.64 -3.17
CA GLY A 90 -9.07 -16.82 -3.80
C GLY A 90 -8.46 -15.88 -4.83
N LEU A 91 -9.11 -14.73 -5.07
CA LEU A 91 -8.54 -13.59 -5.77
C LEU A 91 -7.76 -12.76 -4.75
N LEU A 92 -6.44 -12.61 -4.94
CA LEU A 92 -5.53 -12.12 -3.91
C LEU A 92 -4.89 -10.78 -4.23
N GLY A 93 -4.72 -10.46 -5.52
CA GLY A 93 -4.02 -9.24 -5.93
C GLY A 93 -4.45 -8.71 -7.28
N LEU A 94 -4.14 -7.43 -7.48
CA LEU A 94 -4.41 -6.65 -8.68
C LEU A 94 -3.25 -5.67 -8.87
N ALA A 95 -2.74 -5.59 -10.10
CA ALA A 95 -1.83 -4.53 -10.52
C ALA A 95 -2.31 -3.94 -11.85
N LEU A 96 -2.50 -2.63 -11.91
CA LEU A 96 -2.83 -1.93 -13.15
C LEU A 96 -1.51 -1.47 -13.79
N HIS A 97 -1.45 -1.57 -15.12
CA HIS A 97 -0.28 -1.12 -15.88
C HIS A 97 0.00 0.37 -15.64
N PRO A 98 1.25 0.84 -15.60
CA PRO A 98 1.53 2.28 -15.48
C PRO A 98 0.80 3.12 -16.55
N ASP A 99 0.71 2.63 -17.78
CA ASP A 99 -0.06 3.25 -18.87
C ASP A 99 -1.52 2.75 -18.96
N TYR A 100 -2.12 2.28 -17.86
CA TYR A 100 -3.47 1.68 -17.88
C TYR A 100 -4.51 2.56 -18.57
N LEU A 101 -4.50 3.87 -18.33
CA LEU A 101 -5.46 4.80 -18.95
C LEU A 101 -5.39 4.83 -20.48
N THR A 102 -4.30 4.36 -21.06
CA THR A 102 -4.07 4.27 -22.50
C THR A 102 -4.27 2.86 -23.04
N ASN A 103 -3.61 1.85 -22.42
CA ASN A 103 -3.58 0.49 -22.93
C ASN A 103 -4.65 -0.43 -22.33
N GLY A 104 -5.14 -0.12 -21.11
CA GLY A 104 -6.17 -0.85 -20.40
C GLY A 104 -5.73 -2.17 -19.79
N TYR A 105 -4.43 -2.49 -19.81
CA TYR A 105 -3.94 -3.74 -19.27
C TYR A 105 -3.84 -3.72 -17.73
N PHE A 106 -4.18 -4.86 -17.13
CA PHE A 106 -4.00 -5.12 -15.71
C PHE A 106 -3.78 -6.61 -15.45
N TRP A 107 -3.14 -6.93 -14.34
CA TRP A 107 -2.83 -8.29 -13.92
C TRP A 107 -3.55 -8.63 -12.63
N VAL A 108 -3.97 -9.87 -12.53
CA VAL A 108 -4.60 -10.42 -11.33
C VAL A 108 -3.79 -11.62 -10.83
N TYR A 109 -3.71 -11.73 -9.50
CA TYR A 109 -3.16 -12.86 -8.80
C TYR A 109 -4.31 -13.62 -8.14
N TYR A 110 -4.52 -14.88 -8.52
CA TYR A 110 -5.54 -15.70 -7.88
C TYR A 110 -5.09 -17.15 -7.78
N THR A 111 -5.72 -17.93 -6.90
CA THR A 111 -5.60 -19.38 -6.87
C THR A 111 -6.80 -20.00 -7.54
N ASN A 112 -6.56 -20.83 -8.57
CA ASN A 112 -7.63 -21.51 -9.28
C ASN A 112 -8.29 -22.61 -8.41
N SER A 113 -9.35 -23.26 -8.89
CA SER A 113 -10.07 -24.28 -8.13
C SER A 113 -9.22 -25.48 -7.70
N GLY A 114 -8.07 -25.72 -8.34
CA GLY A 114 -7.09 -26.74 -7.98
C GLY A 114 -6.06 -26.25 -6.94
N GLY A 115 -6.12 -24.99 -6.50
CA GLY A 115 -5.18 -24.40 -5.57
C GLY A 115 -3.90 -23.85 -6.20
N THR A 116 -3.71 -23.97 -7.50
CA THR A 116 -2.56 -23.41 -8.22
C THR A 116 -2.68 -21.89 -8.30
N THR A 117 -1.60 -21.18 -8.00
CA THR A 117 -1.49 -19.75 -8.26
C THR A 117 -1.47 -19.49 -9.77
N VAL A 118 -2.23 -18.50 -10.18
CA VAL A 118 -2.31 -18.01 -11.56
C VAL A 118 -2.11 -16.49 -11.56
N ILE A 119 -1.13 -16.06 -12.34
CA ILE A 119 -0.98 -14.67 -12.75
C ILE A 119 -1.58 -14.54 -14.14
N ALA A 120 -2.60 -13.70 -14.29
CA ALA A 120 -3.27 -13.54 -15.57
C ALA A 120 -3.43 -12.07 -15.92
N ARG A 121 -3.19 -11.74 -17.19
CA ARG A 121 -3.42 -10.42 -17.76
C ARG A 121 -4.84 -10.35 -18.32
N TYR A 122 -5.48 -9.23 -18.07
CA TYR A 122 -6.76 -8.81 -18.66
C TYR A 122 -6.64 -7.43 -19.28
N ARG A 123 -7.72 -6.99 -19.91
CA ARG A 123 -7.86 -5.64 -20.47
C ARG A 123 -9.21 -5.03 -20.07
N ALA A 124 -9.24 -3.71 -19.91
CA ALA A 124 -10.49 -2.96 -19.78
C ALA A 124 -11.37 -3.10 -21.03
N ALA A 125 -12.68 -3.14 -20.86
CA ALA A 125 -13.64 -3.11 -21.95
C ALA A 125 -13.86 -1.66 -22.38
N GLY A 126 -13.65 -1.35 -23.65
CA GLY A 126 -13.82 -0.01 -24.19
C GLY A 126 -12.65 0.94 -23.88
N SER A 127 -12.96 2.23 -23.57
CA SER A 127 -11.94 3.21 -23.23
C SER A 127 -11.43 3.04 -21.80
N PRO A 128 -10.16 2.74 -21.56
CA PRO A 128 -9.66 2.45 -20.21
C PRO A 128 -9.82 3.62 -19.24
N ALA A 129 -9.67 4.85 -19.72
CA ALA A 129 -9.78 6.05 -18.90
C ALA A 129 -11.18 6.26 -18.29
N THR A 130 -12.22 5.68 -18.89
CA THR A 130 -13.62 5.89 -18.45
C THR A 130 -14.40 4.60 -18.21
N SER A 131 -13.86 3.45 -18.64
CA SER A 131 -14.57 2.17 -18.50
C SER A 131 -14.43 1.61 -17.08
N ASN A 132 -15.57 1.31 -16.47
CA ASN A 132 -15.65 0.60 -15.20
C ASN A 132 -15.94 -0.91 -15.38
N LEU A 133 -15.58 -1.47 -16.54
CA LEU A 133 -15.73 -2.87 -16.88
C LEU A 133 -14.46 -3.42 -17.53
N ALA A 134 -14.06 -4.63 -17.16
CA ALA A 134 -13.05 -5.40 -17.87
C ALA A 134 -13.69 -6.27 -18.96
N ASP A 135 -12.89 -6.68 -19.94
CA ASP A 135 -13.25 -7.71 -20.92
C ASP A 135 -12.81 -9.09 -20.41
N PRO A 136 -13.72 -9.95 -19.92
CA PRO A 136 -13.35 -11.28 -19.42
C PRO A 136 -12.77 -12.20 -20.52
N ALA A 137 -13.08 -11.94 -21.78
CA ALA A 137 -12.56 -12.73 -22.90
C ALA A 137 -11.10 -12.37 -23.25
N SER A 138 -10.58 -11.28 -22.74
CA SER A 138 -9.20 -10.85 -22.96
C SER A 138 -8.17 -11.59 -22.12
N VAL A 139 -8.59 -12.52 -21.26
CA VAL A 139 -7.72 -13.25 -20.33
C VAL A 139 -6.56 -13.94 -21.05
N GLN A 140 -5.36 -13.74 -20.51
CA GLN A 140 -4.16 -14.47 -20.89
C GLN A 140 -3.41 -14.88 -19.62
N THR A 141 -3.13 -16.17 -19.48
CA THR A 141 -2.29 -16.68 -18.38
C THR A 141 -0.84 -16.30 -18.66
N VAL A 142 -0.22 -15.64 -17.70
CA VAL A 142 1.17 -15.16 -17.78
C VAL A 142 2.10 -16.15 -17.09
N LEU A 143 1.74 -16.57 -15.87
CA LEU A 143 2.56 -17.47 -15.05
C LEU A 143 1.65 -18.35 -14.18
N THR A 144 2.05 -19.59 -13.95
CA THR A 144 1.40 -20.48 -12.98
C THR A 144 2.42 -21.05 -12.01
N ILE A 145 2.06 -21.10 -10.72
CA ILE A 145 2.94 -21.63 -9.67
C ILE A 145 2.15 -22.65 -8.85
N ALA A 146 2.65 -23.88 -8.81
CA ALA A 146 2.03 -24.95 -8.02
C ALA A 146 2.13 -24.63 -6.52
N GLN A 147 1.03 -24.76 -5.81
CA GLN A 147 0.96 -24.55 -4.36
C GLN A 147 0.87 -25.90 -3.64
N PRO A 148 1.84 -26.25 -2.81
CA PRO A 148 1.80 -27.52 -2.08
C PRO A 148 0.78 -27.53 -0.93
N PHE A 149 0.40 -26.34 -0.41
CA PHE A 149 -0.57 -26.20 0.68
C PHE A 149 -1.52 -25.01 0.40
N SER A 150 -2.59 -24.91 1.17
CA SER A 150 -3.62 -23.89 1.02
C SER A 150 -3.33 -22.57 1.76
N ASN A 151 -2.19 -22.46 2.42
CA ASN A 151 -1.71 -21.28 3.12
C ASN A 151 -0.37 -20.80 2.57
N HIS A 152 0.07 -19.61 2.99
CA HIS A 152 1.25 -18.90 2.48
C HIS A 152 1.25 -18.80 0.95
N ASN A 153 0.13 -18.33 0.41
CA ASN A 153 -0.01 -18.21 -1.03
C ASN A 153 0.51 -16.87 -1.58
N GLY A 154 0.98 -15.95 -0.71
CA GLY A 154 1.37 -14.61 -1.12
C GLY A 154 0.18 -13.81 -1.65
N GLY A 155 0.34 -13.16 -2.82
CA GLY A 155 -0.79 -12.54 -3.52
C GLY A 155 -0.64 -11.07 -3.86
N TRP A 156 0.37 -10.39 -3.34
CA TRP A 156 0.64 -9.01 -3.74
C TRP A 156 1.35 -8.94 -5.09
N MET A 157 0.95 -7.95 -5.88
CA MET A 157 1.64 -7.51 -7.09
C MET A 157 1.64 -6.00 -7.16
N GLY A 158 2.69 -5.43 -7.74
CA GLY A 158 2.79 -4.00 -8.01
C GLY A 158 3.85 -3.71 -9.07
N PHE A 159 3.66 -2.62 -9.82
CA PHE A 159 4.69 -2.12 -10.70
C PHE A 159 5.71 -1.32 -9.90
N GLY A 160 6.98 -1.61 -10.12
CA GLY A 160 8.08 -0.83 -9.56
C GLY A 160 8.31 0.48 -10.33
N PRO A 161 9.09 1.41 -9.75
CA PRO A 161 9.44 2.67 -10.42
C PRO A 161 10.27 2.46 -11.69
N ASP A 162 10.76 1.25 -11.91
CA ASP A 162 11.48 0.81 -13.11
C ASP A 162 10.55 0.28 -14.22
N GLY A 163 9.22 0.28 -13.99
CA GLY A 163 8.19 -0.14 -14.93
C GLY A 163 7.95 -1.65 -14.99
N TYR A 164 8.70 -2.46 -14.22
CA TYR A 164 8.53 -3.92 -14.20
C TYR A 164 7.49 -4.36 -13.19
N LEU A 165 6.87 -5.52 -13.44
CA LEU A 165 5.90 -6.13 -12.52
C LEU A 165 6.62 -6.98 -11.47
N TYR A 166 6.40 -6.64 -10.20
CA TYR A 166 6.86 -7.40 -9.04
C TYR A 166 5.73 -8.28 -8.52
N ILE A 167 6.05 -9.53 -8.15
CA ILE A 167 5.08 -10.54 -7.73
C ILE A 167 5.57 -11.20 -6.46
N ALA A 168 4.77 -11.13 -5.40
CA ALA A 168 5.08 -11.71 -4.10
C ALA A 168 4.52 -13.13 -3.98
N THR A 169 5.38 -14.11 -3.77
CA THR A 169 4.98 -15.50 -3.58
C THR A 169 5.32 -15.96 -2.16
N GLY A 170 4.35 -16.56 -1.46
CA GLY A 170 4.66 -17.23 -0.20
C GLY A 170 5.50 -18.50 -0.39
N ASP A 171 6.03 -19.07 0.70
CA ASP A 171 6.82 -20.32 0.67
C ASP A 171 6.00 -21.56 0.32
N GLY A 172 4.70 -21.38 0.02
CA GLY A 172 3.78 -22.44 -0.34
C GLY A 172 3.21 -23.20 0.84
N GLY A 173 3.46 -22.76 2.06
CA GLY A 173 2.75 -23.20 3.25
C GLY A 173 3.40 -24.32 4.06
N SER A 174 2.68 -24.72 5.10
CA SER A 174 3.13 -25.55 6.22
C SER A 174 4.11 -24.84 7.16
N GLY A 175 4.36 -25.41 8.36
CA GLY A 175 5.30 -24.84 9.34
C GLY A 175 6.76 -25.10 8.93
N GLY A 176 7.61 -24.05 9.03
CA GLY A 176 9.05 -24.17 8.90
C GLY A 176 9.59 -24.47 7.51
N ASP A 177 8.83 -24.19 6.46
CA ASP A 177 9.21 -24.42 5.06
C ASP A 177 9.85 -25.81 4.85
N PRO A 178 9.08 -26.89 4.92
CA PRO A 178 9.63 -28.27 4.91
C PRO A 178 10.38 -28.62 3.64
N GLY A 179 10.15 -27.89 2.55
CA GLY A 179 10.87 -28.07 1.28
C GLY A 179 12.10 -27.18 1.13
N ASN A 180 12.40 -26.33 2.09
CA ASN A 180 13.42 -25.28 1.97
C ASN A 180 13.24 -24.39 0.71
N ARG A 181 11.98 -24.22 0.31
CA ARG A 181 11.60 -23.57 -0.95
C ARG A 181 12.01 -22.12 -1.01
N ALA A 182 11.93 -21.42 0.14
CA ALA A 182 12.32 -20.02 0.24
C ALA A 182 13.79 -19.79 -0.08
N GLN A 183 14.68 -20.75 0.20
CA GLN A 183 16.12 -20.67 -0.05
C GLN A 183 16.56 -21.34 -1.38
N ASP A 184 15.71 -22.15 -1.99
CA ASP A 184 16.00 -22.77 -3.30
C ASP A 184 15.73 -21.74 -4.41
N THR A 185 16.75 -21.37 -5.16
CA THR A 185 16.68 -20.41 -6.26
C THR A 185 16.79 -21.04 -7.64
N THR A 186 16.80 -22.38 -7.74
CA THR A 186 17.07 -23.10 -8.99
C THR A 186 15.88 -23.85 -9.57
N ALA A 187 14.82 -24.08 -8.79
CA ALA A 187 13.64 -24.83 -9.22
C ALA A 187 12.38 -24.45 -8.41
N GLN A 188 12.35 -23.24 -7.87
CA GLN A 188 11.30 -22.79 -6.98
C GLN A 188 11.04 -21.29 -7.10
N LEU A 189 9.82 -20.94 -7.50
CA LEU A 189 9.32 -19.57 -7.46
C LEU A 189 8.55 -19.26 -6.15
N LEU A 190 8.55 -20.16 -5.18
CA LEU A 190 7.90 -19.97 -3.87
C LEU A 190 8.88 -19.35 -2.85
N GLY A 191 8.35 -18.46 -2.00
CA GLY A 191 9.15 -17.71 -1.02
C GLY A 191 10.04 -16.64 -1.65
N LYS A 192 9.55 -16.00 -2.71
CA LYS A 192 10.28 -15.06 -3.57
C LYS A 192 9.54 -13.75 -3.77
N MET A 193 10.29 -12.72 -4.06
CA MET A 193 9.84 -11.59 -4.86
C MET A 193 10.32 -11.82 -6.29
N LEU A 194 9.39 -12.03 -7.22
CA LEU A 194 9.69 -12.15 -8.64
C LEU A 194 9.61 -10.79 -9.31
N ARG A 195 10.32 -10.60 -10.44
CA ARG A 195 10.29 -9.38 -11.24
C ARG A 195 10.36 -9.72 -12.72
N ILE A 196 9.34 -9.33 -13.46
CA ILE A 196 9.19 -9.64 -14.89
C ILE A 196 8.85 -8.39 -15.69
N ASP A 197 9.24 -8.38 -16.97
CA ASP A 197 8.89 -7.34 -17.93
C ASP A 197 7.68 -7.79 -18.74
N VAL A 198 6.51 -7.18 -18.47
CA VAL A 198 5.23 -7.53 -19.09
C VAL A 198 4.98 -6.80 -20.41
N ASP A 199 5.82 -5.85 -20.78
CA ASP A 199 5.81 -5.18 -22.09
C ASP A 199 6.68 -5.94 -23.11
N GLY A 200 7.58 -6.78 -22.61
CA GLY A 200 8.33 -7.76 -23.38
C GLY A 200 7.55 -9.04 -23.62
N VAL A 201 7.96 -9.78 -24.61
CA VAL A 201 7.59 -11.19 -24.82
C VAL A 201 8.85 -11.95 -25.16
N ASP A 202 9.05 -13.09 -24.52
CA ASP A 202 10.10 -14.00 -24.93
C ASP A 202 9.57 -14.93 -26.04
N ASN A 203 10.14 -14.77 -27.26
CA ASN A 203 9.84 -15.58 -28.42
C ASN A 203 11.11 -16.17 -29.04
N VAL A 204 12.20 -16.25 -28.28
CA VAL A 204 13.51 -16.69 -28.76
C VAL A 204 13.97 -17.92 -27.94
N PRO A 205 13.51 -19.13 -28.29
CA PRO A 205 13.92 -20.35 -27.57
C PRO A 205 15.44 -20.54 -27.56
N GLY A 206 15.97 -20.90 -26.39
CA GLY A 206 17.39 -21.18 -26.21
C GLY A 206 18.26 -19.96 -26.02
N ASN A 207 17.68 -18.80 -25.68
CA ASN A 207 18.45 -17.65 -25.26
C ASN A 207 18.93 -17.76 -23.79
N ALA A 208 19.53 -16.69 -23.21
CA ALA A 208 20.15 -16.76 -21.90
C ALA A 208 19.15 -16.78 -20.73
N ASP A 209 17.88 -16.44 -20.96
CA ASP A 209 16.81 -16.46 -19.96
C ASP A 209 15.91 -17.71 -20.06
N ASP A 210 16.26 -18.69 -20.92
CA ASP A 210 15.67 -20.02 -21.00
C ASP A 210 16.42 -21.00 -20.06
N ASP A 211 16.26 -20.85 -18.77
CA ASP A 211 16.98 -21.67 -17.79
C ASP A 211 16.36 -23.05 -17.53
N GLY A 212 15.16 -23.29 -18.00
CA GLY A 212 14.43 -24.56 -17.85
C GLY A 212 13.42 -24.59 -16.70
N PHE A 213 13.31 -23.51 -15.93
CA PHE A 213 12.23 -23.34 -14.94
C PHE A 213 11.87 -21.84 -14.76
N PRO A 214 10.59 -21.45 -14.98
CA PRO A 214 9.53 -22.31 -15.58
C PRO A 214 9.86 -22.69 -17.01
N ALA A 215 9.68 -23.94 -17.35
CA ALA A 215 9.99 -24.48 -18.68
C ALA A 215 8.95 -24.03 -19.73
N ASP A 216 8.95 -22.75 -20.05
CA ASP A 216 8.10 -22.13 -21.08
C ASP A 216 8.94 -21.24 -22.01
N PRO A 217 9.29 -21.72 -23.22
CA PRO A 217 10.09 -20.96 -24.18
C PRO A 217 9.30 -19.85 -24.89
N ASN A 218 8.00 -19.66 -24.60
CA ASN A 218 7.16 -18.65 -25.23
C ASN A 218 6.36 -17.88 -24.17
N ARG A 219 7.05 -17.22 -23.26
CA ARG A 219 6.46 -16.46 -22.17
C ARG A 219 5.75 -15.19 -22.67
N LEU A 220 4.67 -14.80 -21.98
CA LEU A 220 4.00 -13.50 -22.19
C LEU A 220 4.69 -12.37 -21.39
N TYR A 221 5.96 -12.52 -21.11
CA TYR A 221 6.84 -11.56 -20.45
C TYR A 221 8.28 -11.87 -20.88
N SER A 222 9.16 -10.91 -20.70
CA SER A 222 10.61 -11.11 -20.79
C SER A 222 11.26 -10.90 -19.42
N ILE A 223 12.49 -11.37 -19.29
CA ILE A 223 13.28 -11.18 -18.08
C ILE A 223 14.00 -9.83 -18.13
N PRO A 224 13.81 -8.94 -17.12
CA PRO A 224 14.57 -7.72 -17.05
C PRO A 224 16.07 -8.00 -17.01
N PRO A 225 16.88 -7.36 -17.87
CA PRO A 225 18.32 -7.66 -17.96
C PRO A 225 19.11 -7.28 -16.69
N THR A 226 18.45 -6.61 -15.75
CA THR A 226 18.98 -6.25 -14.44
C THR A 226 18.51 -7.16 -13.32
N ASN A 227 17.81 -8.27 -13.65
CA ASN A 227 17.51 -9.31 -12.65
C ASN A 227 18.83 -9.96 -12.19
N PRO A 228 18.92 -10.30 -10.91
CA PRO A 228 20.20 -10.70 -10.33
C PRO A 228 20.73 -12.05 -10.78
N PHE A 229 19.87 -12.91 -11.32
CA PHE A 229 20.21 -14.29 -11.71
C PHE A 229 20.25 -14.53 -13.22
N VAL A 230 20.09 -13.49 -14.03
CA VAL A 230 20.16 -13.59 -15.49
C VAL A 230 21.46 -14.26 -15.93
N ALA A 231 21.34 -15.30 -16.75
CA ALA A 231 22.44 -16.07 -17.33
C ALA A 231 23.29 -16.88 -16.32
N ASP A 232 22.74 -17.25 -15.17
CA ASP A 232 23.34 -18.27 -14.28
C ASP A 232 22.44 -19.52 -14.19
N ALA A 233 22.56 -20.34 -13.18
CA ALA A 233 21.77 -21.56 -13.01
C ALA A 233 20.57 -21.40 -12.05
N ASN A 234 20.29 -20.18 -11.65
CA ASN A 234 19.14 -19.85 -10.81
C ASN A 234 17.99 -19.34 -11.66
N ASP A 235 16.76 -19.34 -11.12
CA ASP A 235 15.56 -18.89 -11.84
C ASP A 235 15.63 -17.39 -12.08
N ASP A 236 15.57 -16.99 -13.34
CA ASP A 236 15.78 -15.62 -13.82
C ASP A 236 14.69 -14.62 -13.38
N GLU A 237 13.48 -15.11 -13.07
CA GLU A 237 12.37 -14.30 -12.54
C GLU A 237 12.64 -13.77 -11.13
N ILE A 238 13.57 -14.39 -10.39
CA ILE A 238 13.79 -14.06 -8.98
C ILE A 238 14.50 -12.72 -8.83
N TRP A 239 13.85 -11.77 -8.13
CA TRP A 239 14.42 -10.51 -7.69
C TRP A 239 15.04 -10.60 -6.29
N ALA A 240 14.30 -11.25 -5.35
CA ALA A 240 14.73 -11.51 -3.99
C ALA A 240 14.13 -12.82 -3.47
N TYR A 241 14.72 -13.39 -2.43
CA TYR A 241 14.35 -14.69 -1.90
C TYR A 241 14.50 -14.78 -0.37
N GLY A 242 14.15 -15.93 0.18
CA GLY A 242 14.20 -16.12 1.63
C GLY A 242 13.07 -15.40 2.36
N LEU A 243 11.87 -15.37 1.78
CA LEU A 243 10.65 -14.79 2.30
C LEU A 243 9.66 -15.91 2.66
N ARG A 244 8.85 -15.70 3.71
CA ARG A 244 7.88 -16.70 4.17
C ARG A 244 6.50 -16.53 3.55
N ASN A 245 5.84 -15.45 3.89
CA ASN A 245 4.52 -15.07 3.36
C ASN A 245 4.36 -13.54 3.43
N HIS A 246 5.13 -12.85 2.59
CA HIS A 246 5.13 -11.41 2.50
C HIS A 246 3.82 -10.93 1.85
N TRP A 247 2.83 -10.82 2.74
CA TRP A 247 1.42 -10.69 2.39
C TRP A 247 1.10 -9.42 1.62
N ARG A 248 1.52 -8.25 2.16
CA ARG A 248 1.38 -6.96 1.47
C ARG A 248 2.69 -6.21 1.47
N ASN A 249 3.01 -5.68 0.31
CA ASN A 249 4.19 -4.89 0.06
C ASN A 249 3.77 -3.57 -0.58
N SER A 250 4.67 -2.60 -0.65
CA SER A 250 4.43 -1.35 -1.34
C SER A 250 5.74 -0.74 -1.82
N PHE A 251 5.69 0.00 -2.91
CA PHE A 251 6.75 0.95 -3.24
C PHE A 251 6.43 2.29 -2.61
N ASP A 252 7.41 2.90 -1.96
CA ASP A 252 7.33 4.32 -1.62
C ASP A 252 7.37 5.12 -2.92
N ARG A 253 6.26 5.78 -3.27
CA ARG A 253 6.11 6.48 -4.56
C ARG A 253 7.08 7.65 -4.76
N GLU A 254 7.72 8.13 -3.69
CA GLU A 254 8.68 9.24 -3.74
C GLU A 254 10.12 8.76 -3.82
N THR A 255 10.50 7.72 -3.06
CA THR A 255 11.87 7.22 -3.02
C THR A 255 12.10 6.02 -3.94
N GLY A 256 11.03 5.30 -4.28
CA GLY A 256 11.08 4.02 -5.01
C GLY A 256 11.52 2.83 -4.16
N ASP A 257 11.68 3.00 -2.85
CA ASP A 257 12.06 1.92 -1.95
C ASP A 257 10.93 0.89 -1.83
N LEU A 258 11.28 -0.41 -1.93
CA LEU A 258 10.33 -1.50 -1.74
C LEU A 258 10.23 -1.86 -0.26
N TRP A 259 9.04 -1.73 0.30
CA TRP A 259 8.69 -2.12 1.65
C TRP A 259 8.01 -3.49 1.64
N ILE A 260 8.52 -4.41 2.44
CA ILE A 260 8.10 -5.81 2.46
C ILE A 260 7.69 -6.16 3.90
N ALA A 261 6.44 -6.55 4.10
CA ALA A 261 5.96 -7.06 5.37
C ALA A 261 5.80 -8.58 5.28
N ASP A 262 6.65 -9.31 5.99
CA ASP A 262 6.72 -10.77 5.93
C ASP A 262 6.20 -11.42 7.22
N VAL A 263 5.17 -12.25 7.08
CA VAL A 263 4.50 -12.93 8.19
C VAL A 263 5.40 -14.01 8.76
N GLY A 264 5.72 -13.91 10.03
CA GLY A 264 6.56 -14.85 10.75
C GLY A 264 5.89 -16.19 11.07
N GLN A 265 6.64 -17.10 11.69
CA GLN A 265 6.17 -18.46 11.97
C GLN A 265 5.49 -18.55 13.33
N ASN A 266 6.19 -18.19 14.41
CA ASN A 266 5.75 -18.43 15.79
C ASN A 266 5.99 -17.24 16.73
N ASN A 267 6.98 -16.39 16.42
CA ASN A 267 7.48 -15.43 17.39
C ASN A 267 7.59 -14.01 16.85
N TRP A 268 7.97 -13.82 15.59
CA TRP A 268 8.37 -12.52 15.08
C TRP A 268 7.72 -12.21 13.75
N GLU A 269 7.12 -11.03 13.66
CA GLU A 269 6.70 -10.40 12.43
C GLU A 269 7.79 -9.44 11.94
N GLU A 270 7.89 -9.26 10.61
CA GLU A 270 9.00 -8.55 9.98
C GLU A 270 8.53 -7.44 9.04
N ILE A 271 9.22 -6.30 9.11
CA ILE A 271 9.13 -5.25 8.10
C ILE A 271 10.54 -5.05 7.54
N ASN A 272 10.68 -5.27 6.25
CA ASN A 272 11.91 -5.18 5.49
C ASN A 272 11.85 -4.00 4.51
N VAL A 273 13.00 -3.42 4.18
CA VAL A 273 13.13 -2.36 3.18
C VAL A 273 14.23 -2.71 2.20
N GLN A 274 13.92 -2.66 0.91
CA GLN A 274 14.90 -2.71 -0.15
C GLN A 274 15.00 -1.34 -0.81
N PRO A 275 16.09 -0.60 -0.59
CA PRO A 275 16.29 0.68 -1.25
C PRO A 275 16.30 0.56 -2.77
N ALA A 276 15.69 1.52 -3.47
CA ALA A 276 15.61 1.56 -4.93
C ALA A 276 16.97 1.52 -5.63
N THR A 277 18.03 1.97 -4.94
CA THR A 277 19.41 1.98 -5.46
C THR A 277 20.11 0.63 -5.39
N VAL A 278 19.49 -0.41 -4.81
CA VAL A 278 20.11 -1.73 -4.60
C VAL A 278 19.55 -2.71 -5.62
N ALA A 279 20.41 -3.13 -6.54
CA ALA A 279 20.07 -3.99 -7.67
C ALA A 279 20.45 -5.47 -7.48
N SER A 280 20.88 -5.91 -6.29
CA SER A 280 21.32 -7.30 -6.08
C SER A 280 20.25 -8.15 -5.40
N ALA A 281 20.23 -9.46 -5.71
CA ALA A 281 19.41 -10.44 -5.01
C ALA A 281 19.61 -10.35 -3.50
N ARG A 282 18.55 -10.05 -2.76
CA ARG A 282 18.57 -10.09 -1.31
C ARG A 282 18.01 -11.40 -0.81
N ASN A 283 18.71 -11.98 0.17
CA ASN A 283 18.19 -13.08 0.96
C ASN A 283 17.64 -12.52 2.28
N TYR A 284 16.34 -12.58 2.48
CA TYR A 284 15.67 -12.10 3.69
C TYR A 284 15.68 -13.10 4.85
N GLY A 285 16.29 -14.26 4.63
CA GLY A 285 16.71 -15.16 5.69
C GLY A 285 15.74 -16.30 6.04
N TRP A 286 14.47 -16.26 5.63
CA TRP A 286 13.55 -17.37 5.88
C TRP A 286 14.02 -18.61 5.07
N ARG A 287 14.05 -19.79 5.62
CA ARG A 287 13.68 -20.27 6.98
C ARG A 287 14.85 -20.28 7.98
N CYS A 288 16.00 -19.75 7.62
CA CYS A 288 17.18 -19.77 8.48
C CYS A 288 16.98 -18.90 9.72
N TYR A 289 16.27 -17.80 9.55
CA TYR A 289 15.93 -16.83 10.58
C TYR A 289 14.43 -16.54 10.56
N GLU A 290 13.91 -16.16 11.73
CA GLU A 290 12.61 -15.54 11.94
C GLU A 290 12.86 -14.23 12.72
N GLY A 291 12.57 -13.08 12.11
CA GLY A 291 13.08 -11.81 12.58
C GLY A 291 14.61 -11.79 12.64
N ASN A 292 15.13 -11.34 13.76
CA ASN A 292 16.57 -11.31 14.02
C ASN A 292 17.08 -12.59 14.74
N THR A 293 16.23 -13.62 14.85
CA THR A 293 16.51 -14.82 15.65
C THR A 293 16.67 -16.04 14.73
N SER A 294 17.69 -16.86 14.98
CA SER A 294 17.87 -18.11 14.23
C SER A 294 16.69 -19.05 14.43
N PHE A 295 16.17 -19.61 13.33
CA PHE A 295 15.07 -20.57 13.35
C PHE A 295 15.53 -21.97 12.95
N ASN A 296 15.89 -22.20 11.69
CA ASN A 296 16.41 -23.47 11.22
C ASN A 296 17.59 -23.21 10.26
N THR A 297 18.77 -23.21 10.81
CA THR A 297 20.01 -22.84 10.10
C THR A 297 20.67 -23.99 9.34
N ALA A 298 20.06 -25.18 9.31
CA ALA A 298 20.61 -26.33 8.60
C ALA A 298 20.60 -26.07 7.08
N GLY A 299 21.79 -26.07 6.47
CA GLY A 299 21.96 -25.82 5.03
C GLY A 299 21.88 -24.36 4.61
N CYS A 300 21.84 -23.43 5.57
CA CYS A 300 21.77 -22.01 5.29
C CYS A 300 23.11 -21.39 4.91
N ALA A 301 23.06 -20.33 4.10
CA ALA A 301 24.23 -19.47 3.85
C ALA A 301 24.66 -18.74 5.14
N SER A 302 25.82 -18.09 5.09
CA SER A 302 26.29 -17.27 6.21
C SER A 302 25.31 -16.11 6.47
N PRO A 303 24.96 -15.81 7.74
CA PRO A 303 24.06 -14.69 8.04
C PRO A 303 24.59 -13.33 7.57
N ILE A 304 25.88 -13.17 7.36
CA ILE A 304 26.48 -11.94 6.82
C ILE A 304 26.01 -11.61 5.39
N THR A 305 25.49 -12.60 4.67
CA THR A 305 24.95 -12.43 3.31
C THR A 305 23.43 -12.23 3.30
N MET A 306 22.79 -12.22 4.47
CA MET A 306 21.36 -12.04 4.61
C MET A 306 21.02 -10.58 4.92
N THR A 307 19.81 -10.18 4.53
CA THR A 307 19.23 -8.88 4.86
C THR A 307 18.25 -9.09 5.99
N PHE A 308 18.51 -8.43 7.11
CA PHE A 308 17.61 -8.49 8.27
C PHE A 308 16.58 -7.35 8.25
N PRO A 309 15.40 -7.57 8.88
CA PRO A 309 14.34 -6.57 8.90
C PRO A 309 14.75 -5.28 9.62
N VAL A 310 14.19 -4.16 9.14
CA VAL A 310 14.39 -2.84 9.76
C VAL A 310 13.54 -2.69 11.02
N GLN A 311 12.43 -3.41 11.10
CA GLN A 311 11.54 -3.47 12.25
C GLN A 311 11.01 -4.88 12.45
N VAL A 312 10.98 -5.33 13.69
CA VAL A 312 10.32 -6.58 14.11
C VAL A 312 9.41 -6.32 15.30
N TYR A 313 8.39 -7.17 15.47
CA TYR A 313 7.62 -7.20 16.70
C TYR A 313 7.27 -8.65 17.08
N ASN A 314 7.14 -8.88 18.38
CA ASN A 314 6.99 -10.20 18.94
C ASN A 314 5.52 -10.50 19.26
N HIS A 315 5.04 -11.70 18.91
CA HIS A 315 3.67 -12.13 19.13
C HIS A 315 3.21 -12.02 20.59
N SER A 316 4.13 -12.20 21.55
CA SER A 316 3.79 -12.29 22.97
C SER A 316 4.00 -11.00 23.74
N THR A 317 4.97 -10.16 23.35
CA THR A 317 5.43 -9.03 24.16
C THR A 317 5.02 -7.68 23.64
N ASP A 318 4.79 -7.53 22.33
CA ASP A 318 4.55 -6.23 21.70
C ASP A 318 3.06 -5.92 21.52
N GLY A 319 2.19 -6.79 22.04
CA GLY A 319 0.75 -6.64 21.99
C GLY A 319 0.13 -6.84 20.60
N PHE A 320 0.93 -7.22 19.62
CA PHE A 320 0.50 -7.81 18.37
C PHE A 320 0.54 -9.32 18.47
N SER A 321 -0.34 -10.02 17.80
CA SER A 321 -0.52 -11.41 18.14
C SER A 321 -0.14 -12.43 17.08
N CYS A 322 -0.12 -12.12 15.76
CA CYS A 322 0.16 -13.21 14.84
C CYS A 322 0.51 -12.93 13.38
N SER A 323 0.18 -11.76 12.80
CA SER A 323 0.32 -11.63 11.34
C SER A 323 0.39 -10.17 10.90
N VAL A 324 1.58 -9.75 10.49
CA VAL A 324 1.75 -8.43 9.88
C VAL A 324 0.97 -8.33 8.58
N THR A 325 0.19 -7.27 8.44
CA THR A 325 -0.60 -7.04 7.24
C THR A 325 0.20 -6.31 6.17
N GLY A 326 1.22 -5.56 6.58
CA GLY A 326 1.95 -4.66 5.70
C GLY A 326 1.32 -3.29 5.64
N GLY A 327 1.78 -2.45 4.75
CA GLY A 327 1.37 -1.06 4.73
C GLY A 327 2.06 -0.23 3.67
N TYR A 328 2.01 1.06 3.89
CA TYR A 328 2.48 2.07 2.94
C TYR A 328 3.23 3.20 3.64
N VAL A 329 4.21 3.77 2.94
CA VAL A 329 4.76 5.07 3.32
C VAL A 329 3.78 6.14 2.88
N TYR A 330 3.23 6.88 3.83
CA TYR A 330 2.26 7.94 3.53
C TYR A 330 2.88 9.06 2.68
N ARG A 331 2.24 9.37 1.54
CA ARG A 331 2.64 10.43 0.61
C ARG A 331 1.46 11.32 0.20
N GLY A 332 0.39 11.27 0.99
CA GLY A 332 -0.83 12.02 0.76
C GLY A 332 -0.77 13.48 1.23
N PRO A 333 -1.96 14.12 1.34
CA PRO A 333 -2.07 15.55 1.58
C PRO A 333 -1.72 16.01 3.00
N ILE A 334 -1.67 15.11 4.00
CA ILE A 334 -1.31 15.49 5.38
C ILE A 334 0.22 15.59 5.48
N CYS A 335 0.74 16.81 5.40
CA CYS A 335 2.17 17.10 5.21
C CYS A 335 3.08 16.51 6.29
N ASP A 336 2.72 16.62 7.55
CA ASP A 336 3.51 16.13 8.68
C ASP A 336 3.55 14.60 8.79
N LEU A 337 2.69 13.89 8.05
CA LEU A 337 2.73 12.43 7.92
C LEU A 337 3.60 11.93 6.76
N ARG A 338 3.92 12.77 5.79
CA ARG A 338 4.71 12.32 4.63
C ARG A 338 6.02 11.69 5.07
N GLY A 339 6.34 10.51 4.52
CA GLY A 339 7.49 9.70 4.93
C GLY A 339 7.25 8.80 6.15
N THR A 340 6.03 8.73 6.67
CA THR A 340 5.66 7.84 7.76
C THR A 340 5.10 6.53 7.19
N TYR A 341 5.69 5.40 7.55
CA TYR A 341 5.19 4.07 7.18
C TYR A 341 4.11 3.62 8.15
N PHE A 342 2.93 3.28 7.63
CA PHE A 342 1.81 2.71 8.37
C PHE A 342 1.74 1.21 8.13
N PHE A 343 1.46 0.43 9.16
CA PHE A 343 1.25 -1.01 9.08
C PHE A 343 0.27 -1.49 10.15
N ALA A 344 -0.24 -2.71 9.99
CA ALA A 344 -1.16 -3.30 10.95
C ALA A 344 -0.85 -4.78 11.20
N ASP A 345 -1.51 -5.35 12.20
CA ASP A 345 -1.55 -6.78 12.47
C ASP A 345 -2.99 -7.29 12.37
N TYR A 346 -3.19 -8.33 11.58
CA TYR A 346 -4.50 -8.92 11.30
C TYR A 346 -5.21 -9.45 12.54
N CYS A 347 -4.47 -10.03 13.50
CA CYS A 347 -5.05 -10.70 14.66
C CYS A 347 -5.45 -9.73 15.77
N SER A 348 -4.66 -8.70 15.98
CA SER A 348 -4.89 -7.72 17.05
C SER A 348 -5.61 -6.46 16.59
N ASN A 349 -5.75 -6.26 15.26
CA ASN A 349 -6.30 -5.06 14.63
C ASN A 349 -5.56 -3.77 15.00
N ARG A 350 -4.31 -3.90 15.47
CA ARG A 350 -3.51 -2.74 15.84
C ARG A 350 -2.88 -2.12 14.61
N ILE A 351 -2.97 -0.80 14.55
CA ILE A 351 -2.32 0.02 13.53
C ILE A 351 -1.18 0.76 14.18
N LYS A 352 -0.02 0.69 13.58
CA LYS A 352 1.18 1.41 14.03
C LYS A 352 1.84 2.14 12.88
N SER A 353 2.67 3.11 13.22
CA SER A 353 3.44 3.85 12.23
C SER A 353 4.82 4.20 12.77
N PHE A 354 5.76 4.41 11.85
CA PHE A 354 7.10 4.90 12.16
C PHE A 354 7.72 5.59 10.94
N ARG A 355 8.82 6.33 11.16
CA ARG A 355 9.68 6.84 10.09
C ARG A 355 10.96 6.03 10.00
N TYR A 356 11.52 5.91 8.80
CA TYR A 356 12.76 5.20 8.57
C TYR A 356 13.68 5.97 7.62
N THR A 357 14.85 6.34 8.15
CA THR A 357 15.94 7.00 7.40
C THR A 357 17.27 6.34 7.72
N GLY A 358 17.30 4.99 7.71
CA GLY A 358 18.43 4.19 8.18
C GLY A 358 18.29 3.72 9.63
N SER A 359 17.36 4.29 10.38
CA SER A 359 16.92 3.83 11.71
C SER A 359 15.44 4.16 11.88
N VAL A 360 14.75 3.34 12.71
CA VAL A 360 13.33 3.58 13.06
C VAL A 360 13.24 4.71 14.07
N THR A 361 12.40 5.71 13.76
CA THR A 361 12.05 6.84 14.63
C THR A 361 10.53 7.02 14.66
N ASP A 362 10.04 7.83 15.57
CA ASP A 362 8.63 8.27 15.67
C ASP A 362 7.63 7.10 15.69
N PHE A 363 8.00 6.01 16.37
CA PHE A 363 7.15 4.82 16.48
C PHE A 363 5.90 5.14 17.31
N THR A 364 4.73 5.03 16.68
CA THR A 364 3.46 5.49 17.25
C THR A 364 2.39 4.40 17.11
N ASP A 365 1.59 4.18 18.16
CA ASP A 365 0.37 3.38 18.10
C ASP A 365 -0.79 4.27 17.63
N ARG A 366 -1.33 3.99 16.47
CA ARG A 366 -2.39 4.74 15.77
C ARG A 366 -3.78 4.15 15.97
N THR A 367 -3.88 3.01 16.68
CA THR A 367 -5.11 2.22 16.75
C THR A 367 -6.30 3.02 17.27
N ALA A 368 -6.10 3.78 18.35
CA ALA A 368 -7.21 4.49 18.99
C ALA A 368 -7.68 5.72 18.20
N GLU A 369 -6.76 6.42 17.53
CA GLU A 369 -7.12 7.61 16.75
C GLU A 369 -7.74 7.28 15.41
N LEU A 370 -7.37 6.11 14.82
CA LEU A 370 -7.90 5.66 13.54
C LEU A 370 -9.17 4.81 13.68
N GLU A 371 -9.58 4.48 14.90
CA GLU A 371 -10.88 3.85 15.14
C GLU A 371 -12.00 4.86 14.86
N PRO A 372 -12.94 4.57 13.94
CA PRO A 372 -14.01 5.52 13.61
C PRO A 372 -14.90 5.82 14.81
N ALA A 373 -15.35 7.06 14.94
CA ALA A 373 -16.21 7.51 16.04
C ALA A 373 -17.60 6.85 16.05
N GLY A 374 -17.94 6.04 15.07
CA GLY A 374 -19.22 5.33 14.92
C GLY A 374 -19.06 3.94 14.36
N ALA A 375 -20.15 3.23 14.16
CA ALA A 375 -20.12 1.93 13.49
C ALA A 375 -20.03 2.13 11.95
N PRO A 376 -19.36 1.20 11.21
CA PRO A 376 -18.67 0.02 11.70
C PRO A 376 -17.30 0.35 12.30
N SER A 377 -16.85 -0.45 13.27
CA SER A 377 -15.48 -0.42 13.80
C SER A 377 -14.52 -1.11 12.83
N ILE A 378 -13.23 -0.77 12.93
CA ILE A 378 -12.18 -1.45 12.17
C ILE A 378 -11.86 -2.79 12.86
N GLY A 379 -12.07 -3.87 12.11
CA GLY A 379 -11.81 -5.25 12.55
C GLY A 379 -10.57 -5.87 11.90
N SER A 380 -10.74 -7.02 11.28
CA SER A 380 -9.65 -7.81 10.67
C SER A 380 -9.00 -7.08 9.48
N ILE A 381 -7.99 -6.27 9.75
CA ILE A 381 -7.29 -5.47 8.73
C ILE A 381 -6.51 -6.40 7.80
N THR A 382 -6.92 -6.47 6.55
CA THR A 382 -6.29 -7.33 5.53
C THR A 382 -5.25 -6.61 4.69
N SER A 383 -5.35 -5.30 4.57
CA SER A 383 -4.46 -4.50 3.74
C SER A 383 -4.56 -3.02 4.06
N PHE A 384 -3.59 -2.30 3.55
CA PHE A 384 -3.71 -0.90 3.20
C PHE A 384 -3.73 -0.75 1.67
N GLY A 385 -4.01 0.45 1.20
CA GLY A 385 -3.92 0.84 -0.20
C GLY A 385 -3.84 2.33 -0.35
N GLU A 386 -3.60 2.79 -1.57
CA GLU A 386 -3.53 4.22 -1.89
C GLU A 386 -4.39 4.53 -3.11
N ASP A 387 -4.83 5.79 -3.20
CA ASP A 387 -5.29 6.38 -4.45
C ASP A 387 -4.16 7.14 -5.18
N ASN A 388 -4.47 7.71 -6.34
CA ASN A 388 -3.50 8.46 -7.12
C ASN A 388 -2.93 9.69 -6.38
N ARG A 389 -3.69 10.28 -5.47
CA ARG A 389 -3.29 11.43 -4.63
C ARG A 389 -2.48 11.05 -3.40
N GLY A 390 -2.30 9.75 -3.15
CA GLY A 390 -1.58 9.24 -1.99
C GLY A 390 -2.39 9.21 -0.70
N ASN A 391 -3.71 9.37 -0.76
CA ASN A 391 -4.56 9.10 0.39
C ASN A 391 -4.44 7.62 0.78
N LEU A 392 -4.34 7.37 2.09
CA LEU A 392 -4.17 6.02 2.62
C LEU A 392 -5.53 5.41 2.98
N TYR A 393 -5.74 4.17 2.53
CA TYR A 393 -6.94 3.39 2.81
C TYR A 393 -6.61 2.20 3.69
N ILE A 394 -7.53 1.84 4.59
CA ILE A 394 -7.51 0.66 5.44
C ILE A 394 -8.59 -0.29 4.94
N VAL A 395 -8.25 -1.55 4.70
CA VAL A 395 -9.18 -2.57 4.20
C VAL A 395 -9.48 -3.55 5.32
N ASP A 396 -10.77 -3.63 5.68
CA ASP A 396 -11.28 -4.55 6.70
C ASP A 396 -11.97 -5.74 6.04
N GLN A 397 -11.59 -6.96 6.42
CA GLN A 397 -12.19 -8.20 5.90
C GLN A 397 -13.70 -8.31 6.19
N GLY A 398 -14.19 -7.57 7.19
CA GLY A 398 -15.62 -7.49 7.53
C GLY A 398 -16.50 -6.97 6.40
N GLY A 399 -15.90 -6.24 5.48
CA GLY A 399 -16.60 -5.72 4.30
C GLY A 399 -16.47 -4.21 4.10
N GLU A 400 -15.56 -3.57 4.80
CA GLU A 400 -15.40 -2.14 4.83
C GLU A 400 -14.05 -1.69 4.26
N VAL A 401 -14.06 -0.47 3.72
CA VAL A 401 -12.86 0.29 3.35
C VAL A 401 -12.97 1.67 3.97
N PHE A 402 -11.93 2.07 4.69
CA PHE A 402 -11.83 3.37 5.34
C PHE A 402 -10.70 4.19 4.72
N ARG A 403 -10.84 5.51 4.68
CA ARG A 403 -9.78 6.45 4.31
C ARG A 403 -9.23 7.11 5.57
N VAL A 404 -7.91 7.22 5.68
CA VAL A 404 -7.26 7.99 6.75
C VAL A 404 -7.32 9.47 6.40
N VAL A 405 -7.84 10.27 7.31
CA VAL A 405 -8.01 11.73 7.14
C VAL A 405 -7.57 12.49 8.39
N ALA A 406 -7.32 13.79 8.24
CA ALA A 406 -7.09 14.66 9.38
C ALA A 406 -8.39 14.82 10.19
N ALA A 407 -8.30 14.68 11.52
CA ALA A 407 -9.42 14.96 12.40
C ALA A 407 -9.70 16.47 12.40
N GLY A 408 -10.88 16.86 11.91
CA GLY A 408 -11.25 18.26 11.75
C GLY A 408 -11.00 18.85 10.35
N GLY A 409 -10.59 18.01 9.39
CA GLY A 409 -10.29 18.41 8.01
C GLY A 409 -8.86 18.94 7.83
N LEU A 410 -8.45 19.17 6.59
CA LEU A 410 -7.16 19.78 6.29
C LEU A 410 -7.23 21.28 6.50
N PRO A 411 -6.26 21.91 7.19
CA PRO A 411 -6.19 23.37 7.24
C PRO A 411 -6.12 23.96 5.82
N GLY A 412 -7.06 24.84 5.48
CA GLY A 412 -7.13 25.44 4.17
C GLY A 412 -7.94 24.71 3.10
N ASP A 413 -8.42 23.49 3.37
CA ASP A 413 -9.37 22.76 2.55
C ASP A 413 -10.79 23.26 2.86
N TYR A 414 -11.20 24.30 2.14
CA TYR A 414 -12.45 25.00 2.39
C TYR A 414 -13.66 24.30 1.78
N ASN A 415 -13.48 23.71 0.59
CA ASN A 415 -14.53 22.98 -0.12
C ASN A 415 -14.69 21.52 0.36
N GLY A 416 -13.79 21.03 1.22
CA GLY A 416 -13.85 19.67 1.79
C GLY A 416 -13.47 18.56 0.82
N ASP A 417 -12.79 18.87 -0.29
CA ASP A 417 -12.42 17.88 -1.30
C ASP A 417 -11.11 17.14 -0.99
N THR A 418 -10.48 17.47 0.15
CA THR A 418 -9.20 16.95 0.64
C THR A 418 -7.97 17.40 -0.16
N ILE A 419 -8.12 18.43 -0.97
CA ILE A 419 -7.02 19.12 -1.65
C ILE A 419 -7.05 20.56 -1.16
N VAL A 420 -5.89 21.13 -0.89
CA VAL A 420 -5.79 22.56 -0.64
C VAL A 420 -5.22 23.22 -1.88
N ASP A 421 -6.09 23.87 -2.66
CA ASP A 421 -5.72 24.50 -3.92
C ASP A 421 -6.45 25.83 -4.17
N VAL A 422 -6.38 26.31 -5.42
CA VAL A 422 -7.00 27.60 -5.77
C VAL A 422 -8.53 27.57 -5.68
N LEU A 423 -9.17 26.38 -5.72
CA LEU A 423 -10.63 26.28 -5.60
C LEU A 423 -11.07 26.61 -4.19
N ASP A 424 -10.29 26.21 -3.16
CA ASP A 424 -10.54 26.58 -1.77
C ASP A 424 -10.48 28.08 -1.57
N VAL A 425 -9.49 28.72 -2.22
CA VAL A 425 -9.39 30.19 -2.19
C VAL A 425 -10.63 30.82 -2.82
N LEU A 426 -11.11 30.29 -3.95
CA LEU A 426 -12.29 30.82 -4.63
C LEU A 426 -13.55 30.62 -3.80
N ASP A 427 -13.74 29.43 -3.22
CA ASP A 427 -14.91 29.14 -2.38
C ASP A 427 -14.90 29.97 -1.10
N PHE A 428 -13.72 30.14 -0.47
CA PHE A 428 -13.56 31.08 0.64
C PHE A 428 -13.92 32.52 0.26
N MET A 429 -13.45 32.97 -0.93
CA MET A 429 -13.71 34.33 -1.42
C MET A 429 -15.19 34.57 -1.75
N ASP A 430 -15.90 33.55 -2.22
CA ASP A 430 -17.32 33.63 -2.50
C ASP A 430 -18.16 33.82 -1.22
N ASP A 431 -17.68 33.26 -0.10
CA ASP A 431 -18.33 33.41 1.20
C ASP A 431 -17.82 34.63 2.01
N PHE A 432 -16.77 35.31 1.53
CA PHE A 432 -16.20 36.44 2.21
C PHE A 432 -17.20 37.57 2.42
N GLY A 433 -17.45 37.94 3.67
CA GLY A 433 -18.44 38.96 4.05
C GLY A 433 -19.90 38.47 4.17
N THR A 434 -20.17 37.16 4.07
CA THR A 434 -21.54 36.62 4.09
C THR A 434 -22.05 36.20 5.47
N CYS A 435 -21.20 35.96 6.44
CA CYS A 435 -21.60 35.43 7.78
C CYS A 435 -22.31 36.44 8.70
N GLU A 436 -22.39 37.70 8.35
CA GLU A 436 -22.97 38.75 9.24
C GLU A 436 -24.44 38.47 9.70
N ASN A 437 -25.13 37.44 9.19
CA ASN A 437 -26.54 37.20 9.50
C ASN A 437 -26.98 35.72 9.59
N LEU A 438 -26.07 34.76 9.71
CA LEU A 438 -26.43 33.35 9.81
C LEU A 438 -26.50 32.90 11.30
N PRO A 439 -27.50 32.10 11.69
CA PRO A 439 -27.55 31.48 13.02
C PRO A 439 -26.61 30.29 13.07
N ALA A 440 -25.38 30.53 13.50
CA ALA A 440 -24.28 29.62 13.84
C ALA A 440 -24.35 28.12 13.42
N PRO A 441 -23.22 27.46 13.18
CA PRO A 441 -21.87 27.80 13.64
C PRO A 441 -20.90 28.13 12.51
N CYS A 442 -20.49 29.35 12.43
CA CYS A 442 -19.23 29.71 11.83
C CYS A 442 -18.13 29.23 12.80
N GLY A 443 -17.17 28.40 12.40
CA GLY A 443 -16.08 27.98 13.30
C GLY A 443 -15.58 26.53 13.20
N SER A 444 -15.77 25.84 12.06
CA SER A 444 -15.10 24.55 11.79
C SER A 444 -14.14 24.69 10.60
N PHE A 445 -13.20 23.72 10.43
CA PHE A 445 -12.40 23.61 9.20
C PHE A 445 -13.35 23.57 8.00
N GLY A 446 -13.18 24.45 7.03
CA GLY A 446 -14.17 24.68 5.97
C GLY A 446 -15.16 25.79 6.29
N ASP A 447 -15.08 26.44 7.45
CA ASP A 447 -15.85 27.60 7.82
C ASP A 447 -15.07 28.88 7.50
N PRO A 448 -15.69 29.86 6.81
CA PRO A 448 -15.03 31.12 6.49
C PRO A 448 -14.66 31.97 7.73
N ASP A 449 -15.37 31.83 8.86
CA ASP A 449 -15.02 32.47 10.14
C ASP A 449 -13.98 31.63 10.88
N ARG A 450 -12.74 31.74 10.47
CA ARG A 450 -11.64 30.91 10.96
C ARG A 450 -11.15 31.29 12.36
N ASN A 451 -11.33 32.51 12.75
CA ASN A 451 -10.97 33.01 14.08
C ASN A 451 -12.11 32.86 15.11
N GLY A 452 -13.32 32.52 14.67
CA GLY A 452 -14.50 32.28 15.52
C GLY A 452 -15.12 33.53 16.11
N ASP A 453 -14.93 34.68 15.50
CA ASP A 453 -15.48 35.95 16.01
C ASP A 453 -16.86 36.31 15.44
N THR A 454 -17.40 35.44 14.58
CA THR A 454 -18.71 35.53 13.90
C THR A 454 -18.77 36.55 12.75
N VAL A 455 -17.63 37.05 12.29
CA VAL A 455 -17.51 37.95 11.15
C VAL A 455 -16.47 37.39 10.17
N ILE A 456 -16.83 37.20 8.93
CA ILE A 456 -15.85 36.83 7.90
C ILE A 456 -15.19 38.10 7.38
N ASP A 457 -13.96 38.35 7.78
CA ASP A 457 -13.22 39.57 7.41
C ASP A 457 -11.76 39.30 7.02
N VAL A 458 -10.97 40.34 6.96
CA VAL A 458 -9.56 40.24 6.57
C VAL A 458 -8.72 39.39 7.54
N LEU A 459 -9.13 39.21 8.80
CA LEU A 459 -8.40 38.38 9.76
C LEU A 459 -8.58 36.90 9.43
N ASP A 460 -9.80 36.50 9.06
CA ASP A 460 -10.09 35.13 8.58
C ASP A 460 -9.34 34.82 7.30
N PHE A 461 -9.30 35.78 6.40
CA PHE A 461 -8.52 35.65 5.17
C PHE A 461 -7.02 35.49 5.44
N LEU A 462 -6.48 36.20 6.42
CA LEU A 462 -5.08 36.05 6.81
C LEU A 462 -4.84 34.66 7.44
N ASP A 463 -5.75 34.16 8.28
CA ASP A 463 -5.67 32.83 8.87
C ASP A 463 -5.82 31.74 7.81
N PHE A 464 -6.69 31.97 6.80
CA PHE A 464 -6.80 31.10 5.64
C PHE A 464 -5.49 31.06 4.82
N ILE A 465 -4.91 32.22 4.49
CA ILE A 465 -3.65 32.29 3.72
C ILE A 465 -2.48 31.67 4.49
N ASP A 466 -2.45 31.80 5.81
CA ASP A 466 -1.42 31.19 6.64
C ASP A 466 -1.56 29.66 6.64
N ALA A 467 -2.78 29.13 6.75
CA ALA A 467 -3.08 27.72 6.61
C ALA A 467 -2.78 27.20 5.18
N PHE A 468 -3.18 27.96 4.15
CA PHE A 468 -2.90 27.67 2.75
C PHE A 468 -1.39 27.58 2.47
N GLY A 469 -0.61 28.52 3.01
CA GLY A 469 0.85 28.51 2.89
C GLY A 469 1.54 27.38 3.64
N GLN A 470 0.91 26.81 4.68
CA GLN A 470 1.45 25.68 5.43
C GLN A 470 1.13 24.32 4.80
N THR A 471 0.14 24.26 3.93
CA THR A 471 -0.33 22.99 3.31
C THR A 471 0.42 22.66 2.02
N PHE A 472 1.12 23.60 1.39
CA PHE A 472 2.11 23.29 0.38
C PHE A 472 3.33 22.66 1.05
N CYS A 473 3.42 21.34 1.02
CA CYS A 473 4.61 20.63 1.47
C CYS A 473 5.80 21.09 0.62
N PRO A 474 6.88 21.63 1.23
CA PRO A 474 8.07 22.08 0.51
C PRO A 474 8.81 20.93 -0.19
#